data_cf48c94943764bf617a8dac274faf121
#
_entry.id   cf48c94943764bf617a8dac274faf121
#
_cell.length_a   1.000
_cell.length_b   1.000
_cell.length_c   1.000
_cell.angle_alpha   90.00
_cell.angle_beta   90.00
_cell.angle_gamma   90.00
#
_symmetry.space_group_name_H-M   'P 1'
#
loop_
_entity.id
_entity.type
_entity.pdbx_description
1 polymer ?
#
loop_
_entity_poly.entity_id
_entity_poly.type
_entity_poly.pdbx_seq_one_letter_code
_entity_poly.pdbx_strand_id
1 'polypeptide(L)'
;MKIEIKTIGVVGYGLIGGSFGLALKKYTDNYIVAIDKNKETLEYIKNNNLADEVSNVNGETLKRCDVVFIGLYPEDIVSFMDKYSTEFKAGAIVVDLCGIKQFVVRRFGNLKNINFIGAHPMAGKEKNGITVADADLYKGASFLITPTDETDKDALEYIKYLAKKVGFENIVITTDKNHDKMITYTSQLPHIMSVAYVLQDSHSKCDGYYAGSFKDMTRVADINSALWTQLFKNNKDTLTKQIDEYVKSLELIKRYINSDGDELKELLAKSKKLKEWQDENYKY
;
A
#
# COMPACT_ATOMS: atom_id res chain seq x y z
N MET A 1 -22.05 18.97 -10.38
CA MET A 1 -21.21 20.17 -10.28
C MET A 1 -19.78 19.74 -10.63
N LYS A 2 -19.12 20.31 -11.64
CA LYS A 2 -17.71 19.94 -11.88
C LYS A 2 -16.88 20.49 -10.72
N ILE A 3 -16.28 19.62 -9.92
CA ILE A 3 -15.34 20.02 -8.87
C ILE A 3 -14.11 20.59 -9.59
N GLU A 4 -13.84 21.88 -9.42
CA GLU A 4 -12.62 22.50 -9.94
C GLU A 4 -11.50 22.25 -8.92
N ILE A 5 -10.65 21.27 -9.18
CA ILE A 5 -9.51 20.92 -8.34
C ILE A 5 -8.27 21.62 -8.90
N LYS A 6 -7.63 22.45 -8.11
CA LYS A 6 -6.41 23.19 -8.48
C LYS A 6 -5.21 22.75 -7.66
N THR A 7 -5.38 22.60 -6.36
CA THR A 7 -4.30 22.37 -5.41
C THR A 7 -4.40 20.98 -4.77
N ILE A 8 -3.34 20.19 -4.91
CA ILE A 8 -3.23 18.87 -4.31
C ILE A 8 -2.09 18.85 -3.30
N GLY A 9 -2.42 18.58 -2.05
CA GLY A 9 -1.45 18.33 -0.98
C GLY A 9 -1.04 16.85 -0.92
N VAL A 10 0.23 16.59 -0.66
CA VAL A 10 0.71 15.24 -0.36
C VAL A 10 1.43 15.27 0.99
N VAL A 11 0.85 14.60 1.98
CA VAL A 11 1.37 14.51 3.36
C VAL A 11 2.20 13.25 3.51
N GLY A 12 3.45 13.40 3.97
CA GLY A 12 4.41 12.29 4.01
C GLY A 12 5.03 12.04 2.64
N TYR A 13 6.03 12.84 2.30
CA TYR A 13 6.68 12.82 0.99
C TYR A 13 7.86 11.83 0.95
N GLY A 14 7.61 10.59 1.41
CA GLY A 14 8.54 9.46 1.35
C GLY A 14 8.49 8.73 0.00
N LEU A 15 8.77 7.42 -0.01
CA LEU A 15 8.70 6.61 -1.25
C LEU A 15 7.30 6.70 -1.88
N ILE A 16 6.25 6.34 -1.14
CA ILE A 16 4.88 6.24 -1.70
C ILE A 16 4.29 7.63 -1.94
N GLY A 17 4.18 8.48 -0.93
CA GLY A 17 3.63 9.83 -1.11
C GLY A 17 4.46 10.68 -2.06
N GLY A 18 5.80 10.61 -1.98
CA GLY A 18 6.70 11.32 -2.89
C GLY A 18 6.54 10.86 -4.34
N SER A 19 6.50 9.55 -4.61
CA SER A 19 6.25 9.03 -5.95
C SER A 19 4.88 9.48 -6.49
N PHE A 20 3.86 9.52 -5.62
CA PHE A 20 2.53 9.98 -6.01
C PHE A 20 2.54 11.47 -6.35
N GLY A 21 3.19 12.30 -5.54
CA GLY A 21 3.37 13.74 -5.79
C GLY A 21 4.16 14.02 -7.06
N LEU A 22 5.26 13.30 -7.28
CA LEU A 22 6.05 13.38 -8.52
C LEU A 22 5.25 12.99 -9.76
N ALA A 23 4.46 11.90 -9.68
CA ALA A 23 3.60 11.48 -10.78
C ALA A 23 2.51 12.51 -11.07
N LEU A 24 1.86 13.07 -10.04
CA LEU A 24 0.88 14.14 -10.21
C LEU A 24 1.49 15.37 -10.86
N LYS A 25 2.66 15.84 -10.40
CA LYS A 25 3.37 16.96 -10.99
C LYS A 25 3.75 16.72 -12.44
N LYS A 26 4.13 15.50 -12.79
CA LYS A 26 4.55 15.12 -14.16
C LYS A 26 3.38 14.97 -15.12
N TYR A 27 2.24 14.44 -14.67
CA TYR A 27 1.16 13.97 -15.53
C TYR A 27 -0.16 14.74 -15.40
N THR A 28 -0.20 15.78 -14.55
CA THR A 28 -1.36 16.67 -14.39
C THR A 28 -0.94 18.13 -14.36
N ASP A 29 -1.92 19.03 -14.53
CA ASP A 29 -1.71 20.49 -14.44
C ASP A 29 -2.03 21.03 -13.03
N ASN A 30 -2.17 20.14 -12.04
CA ASN A 30 -2.49 20.53 -10.66
C ASN A 30 -1.26 21.15 -9.98
N TYR A 31 -1.50 22.12 -9.08
CA TYR A 31 -0.47 22.67 -8.21
C TYR A 31 -0.21 21.71 -7.04
N ILE A 32 1.02 21.21 -6.92
CA ILE A 32 1.39 20.18 -5.98
C ILE A 32 2.12 20.77 -4.77
N VAL A 33 1.55 20.56 -3.59
CA VAL A 33 2.13 20.97 -2.30
C VAL A 33 2.67 19.74 -1.58
N ALA A 34 3.98 19.68 -1.42
CA ALA A 34 4.64 18.65 -0.60
C ALA A 34 4.59 19.05 0.88
N ILE A 35 4.00 18.20 1.70
CA ILE A 35 3.80 18.45 3.13
C ILE A 35 4.52 17.36 3.91
N ASP A 36 5.54 17.71 4.69
CA ASP A 36 6.30 16.75 5.51
C ASP A 36 6.73 17.39 6.84
N LYS A 37 6.94 16.56 7.86
CA LYS A 37 7.50 16.99 9.15
C LYS A 37 9.02 17.08 9.15
N ASN A 38 9.69 16.39 8.22
CA ASN A 38 11.14 16.31 8.13
C ASN A 38 11.69 17.45 7.28
N LYS A 39 12.50 18.33 7.89
CA LYS A 39 13.09 19.48 7.22
C LYS A 39 14.05 19.09 6.10
N GLU A 40 14.85 18.04 6.29
CA GLU A 40 15.82 17.57 5.28
C GLU A 40 15.05 17.07 4.03
N THR A 41 13.94 16.38 4.22
CA THR A 41 13.04 15.97 3.13
C THR A 41 12.50 17.18 2.38
N LEU A 42 12.01 18.20 3.08
CA LEU A 42 11.49 19.43 2.47
C LEU A 42 12.58 20.21 1.70
N GLU A 43 13.78 20.30 2.25
CA GLU A 43 14.93 20.91 1.58
C GLU A 43 15.32 20.15 0.32
N TYR A 44 15.35 18.83 0.38
CA TYR A 44 15.63 17.98 -0.79
C TYR A 44 14.59 18.19 -1.90
N ILE A 45 13.30 18.20 -1.56
CA ILE A 45 12.19 18.45 -2.50
C ILE A 45 12.36 19.82 -3.16
N LYS A 46 12.62 20.86 -2.36
CA LYS A 46 12.79 22.24 -2.84
C LYS A 46 13.99 22.38 -3.77
N ASN A 47 15.15 21.85 -3.37
CA ASN A 47 16.39 21.94 -4.12
C ASN A 47 16.36 21.19 -5.45
N ASN A 48 15.54 20.15 -5.55
CA ASN A 48 15.37 19.35 -6.77
C ASN A 48 14.07 19.69 -7.54
N ASN A 49 13.32 20.72 -7.13
CA ASN A 49 12.06 21.13 -7.76
C ASN A 49 11.03 19.98 -7.92
N LEU A 50 10.88 19.16 -6.88
CA LEU A 50 10.04 17.95 -6.91
C LEU A 50 8.56 18.21 -6.60
N ALA A 51 8.20 19.41 -6.12
CA ALA A 51 6.84 19.90 -5.93
C ALA A 51 6.79 21.40 -6.28
N ASP A 52 5.60 21.98 -6.41
CA ASP A 52 5.45 23.41 -6.70
C ASP A 52 5.61 24.26 -5.44
N GLU A 53 5.23 23.67 -4.28
CA GLU A 53 5.39 24.28 -2.97
C GLU A 53 5.83 23.21 -1.96
N VAL A 54 6.59 23.61 -0.93
CA VAL A 54 6.93 22.78 0.21
C VAL A 54 6.41 23.42 1.49
N SER A 55 5.84 22.64 2.40
CA SER A 55 5.30 23.11 3.66
C SER A 55 5.53 22.13 4.80
N ASN A 56 5.76 22.66 5.99
CA ASN A 56 5.56 21.88 7.21
C ASN A 56 4.08 21.53 7.37
N VAL A 57 3.79 20.48 8.15
CA VAL A 57 2.41 20.11 8.47
C VAL A 57 1.74 21.21 9.30
N ASN A 58 0.75 21.88 8.73
CA ASN A 58 -0.05 22.91 9.40
C ASN A 58 -1.45 23.06 8.78
N GLY A 59 -2.40 23.62 9.55
CA GLY A 59 -3.79 23.79 9.13
C GLY A 59 -3.97 24.78 7.97
N GLU A 60 -3.15 25.84 7.90
CA GLU A 60 -3.28 26.84 6.83
C GLU A 60 -3.02 26.24 5.45
N THR A 61 -2.00 25.37 5.34
CA THR A 61 -1.70 24.66 4.11
C THR A 61 -2.82 23.68 3.77
N LEU A 62 -3.33 22.92 4.75
CA LEU A 62 -4.40 21.95 4.53
C LEU A 62 -5.71 22.61 4.05
N LYS A 63 -6.05 23.80 4.57
CA LYS A 63 -7.24 24.58 4.15
C LYS A 63 -7.20 25.04 2.70
N ARG A 64 -6.03 25.10 2.08
CA ARG A 64 -5.86 25.50 0.66
C ARG A 64 -5.94 24.31 -0.31
N CYS A 65 -5.81 23.08 0.18
CA CYS A 65 -5.79 21.90 -0.66
C CYS A 65 -7.21 21.40 -0.96
N ASP A 66 -7.52 21.21 -2.22
CA ASP A 66 -8.78 20.61 -2.69
C ASP A 66 -8.77 19.09 -2.51
N VAL A 67 -7.60 18.49 -2.71
CA VAL A 67 -7.32 17.06 -2.49
C VAL A 67 -6.08 16.93 -1.62
N VAL A 68 -6.11 15.98 -0.67
CA VAL A 68 -4.94 15.65 0.14
C VAL A 68 -4.70 14.14 0.12
N PHE A 69 -3.55 13.72 -0.40
CA PHE A 69 -3.07 12.35 -0.30
C PHE A 69 -2.20 12.19 0.95
N ILE A 70 -2.43 11.12 1.72
CA ILE A 70 -1.70 10.84 2.97
C ILE A 70 -0.84 9.59 2.79
N GLY A 71 0.47 9.78 2.61
CA GLY A 71 1.48 8.74 2.43
C GLY A 71 2.25 8.44 3.73
N LEU A 72 1.54 8.28 4.84
CA LEU A 72 2.10 8.01 6.18
C LEU A 72 1.92 6.53 6.57
N TYR A 73 2.60 6.12 7.65
CA TYR A 73 2.36 4.81 8.26
C TYR A 73 0.98 4.77 8.95
N PRO A 74 0.37 3.59 9.13
CA PRO A 74 -1.01 3.50 9.63
C PRO A 74 -1.29 4.27 10.92
N GLU A 75 -0.44 4.15 11.93
CA GLU A 75 -0.61 4.86 13.22
C GLU A 75 -0.32 6.36 13.11
N ASP A 76 0.62 6.75 12.22
CA ASP A 76 0.86 8.16 11.92
C ASP A 76 -0.31 8.79 11.16
N ILE A 77 -1.05 8.05 10.30
CA ILE A 77 -2.29 8.52 9.68
C ILE A 77 -3.33 8.82 10.75
N VAL A 78 -3.51 7.90 11.71
CA VAL A 78 -4.47 8.10 12.80
C VAL A 78 -4.10 9.35 13.60
N SER A 79 -2.85 9.47 14.01
CA SER A 79 -2.37 10.63 14.78
C SER A 79 -2.52 11.96 14.01
N PHE A 80 -2.23 11.92 12.70
CA PHE A 80 -2.40 13.08 11.83
C PHE A 80 -3.87 13.47 11.67
N MET A 81 -4.75 12.52 11.40
CA MET A 81 -6.16 12.76 11.21
C MET A 81 -6.85 13.21 12.51
N ASP A 82 -6.50 12.62 13.66
CA ASP A 82 -7.02 13.06 14.97
C ASP A 82 -6.68 14.53 15.27
N LYS A 83 -5.50 14.98 14.81
CA LYS A 83 -5.05 16.36 15.03
C LYS A 83 -5.61 17.35 14.01
N TYR A 84 -5.71 16.96 12.74
CA TYR A 84 -5.93 17.88 11.63
C TYR A 84 -7.25 17.68 10.88
N SER A 85 -8.11 16.72 11.27
CA SER A 85 -9.35 16.43 10.52
C SER A 85 -10.32 17.61 10.39
N THR A 86 -10.25 18.57 11.28
CA THR A 86 -11.05 19.81 11.23
C THR A 86 -10.37 20.96 10.48
N GLU A 87 -9.10 20.78 10.10
CA GLU A 87 -8.29 21.80 9.45
C GLU A 87 -8.29 21.70 7.92
N PHE A 88 -8.91 20.67 7.36
CA PHE A 88 -9.05 20.57 5.91
C PHE A 88 -10.06 21.60 5.37
N LYS A 89 -9.91 21.97 4.11
CA LYS A 89 -10.93 22.69 3.37
C LYS A 89 -12.27 21.93 3.43
N ALA A 90 -13.35 22.62 3.71
CA ALA A 90 -14.67 21.98 3.73
C ALA A 90 -14.98 21.31 2.38
N GLY A 91 -15.35 20.04 2.40
CA GLY A 91 -15.60 19.24 1.20
C GLY A 91 -14.33 18.73 0.50
N ALA A 92 -13.12 18.96 1.04
CA ALA A 92 -11.89 18.43 0.47
C ALA A 92 -11.93 16.90 0.35
N ILE A 93 -11.28 16.38 -0.67
CA ILE A 93 -11.09 14.95 -0.84
C ILE A 93 -9.81 14.55 -0.11
N VAL A 94 -9.91 13.64 0.87
CA VAL A 94 -8.77 13.17 1.65
C VAL A 94 -8.58 11.68 1.39
N VAL A 95 -7.40 11.30 0.89
CA VAL A 95 -7.11 9.94 0.44
C VAL A 95 -5.95 9.37 1.23
N ASP A 96 -6.14 8.28 1.98
CA ASP A 96 -5.04 7.55 2.56
C ASP A 96 -4.43 6.55 1.57
N LEU A 97 -3.11 6.36 1.61
CA LEU A 97 -2.36 5.48 0.72
C LEU A 97 -1.75 4.27 1.45
N CYS A 98 -2.14 3.98 2.69
CA CYS A 98 -1.49 2.92 3.46
C CYS A 98 -1.95 1.51 3.06
N GLY A 99 -1.17 0.51 3.47
CA GLY A 99 -1.34 -0.90 3.09
C GLY A 99 -2.43 -1.66 3.82
N ILE A 100 -3.20 -1.04 4.74
CA ILE A 100 -4.36 -1.63 5.44
C ILE A 100 -5.51 -0.63 5.45
N LYS A 101 -6.75 -1.12 5.38
CA LYS A 101 -7.91 -0.24 5.21
C LYS A 101 -8.84 -0.21 6.41
N GLN A 102 -9.20 -1.36 6.99
CA GLN A 102 -10.17 -1.39 8.10
C GLN A 102 -9.76 -0.46 9.25
N PHE A 103 -8.46 -0.44 9.57
CA PHE A 103 -7.92 0.36 10.68
C PHE A 103 -8.13 1.86 10.49
N VAL A 104 -8.06 2.35 9.26
CA VAL A 104 -8.16 3.79 8.93
C VAL A 104 -9.58 4.16 8.48
N VAL A 105 -10.16 3.41 7.54
CA VAL A 105 -11.45 3.74 6.92
C VAL A 105 -12.60 3.69 7.92
N ARG A 106 -12.62 2.73 8.86
CA ARG A 106 -13.65 2.66 9.90
C ARG A 106 -13.64 3.85 10.85
N ARG A 107 -12.47 4.47 11.03
CA ARG A 107 -12.34 5.62 11.93
C ARG A 107 -12.67 6.94 11.24
N PHE A 108 -12.31 7.10 9.98
CA PHE A 108 -12.39 8.39 9.30
C PHE A 108 -13.32 8.41 8.08
N GLY A 109 -13.79 7.27 7.61
CA GLY A 109 -14.60 7.15 6.38
C GLY A 109 -15.96 7.85 6.43
N ASN A 110 -16.45 8.20 7.63
CA ASN A 110 -17.76 8.83 7.84
C ASN A 110 -17.68 10.28 8.33
N LEU A 111 -16.50 10.92 8.21
CA LEU A 111 -16.36 12.34 8.53
C LEU A 111 -17.21 13.20 7.57
N LYS A 112 -17.98 14.17 8.12
CA LYS A 112 -18.95 14.96 7.35
C LYS A 112 -18.38 16.23 6.72
N ASN A 113 -17.23 16.69 7.19
CA ASN A 113 -16.58 17.90 6.70
C ASN A 113 -15.65 17.68 5.52
N ILE A 114 -15.30 16.42 5.21
CA ILE A 114 -14.43 16.00 4.13
C ILE A 114 -14.96 14.75 3.45
N ASN A 115 -14.48 14.48 2.23
CA ASN A 115 -14.70 13.22 1.51
C ASN A 115 -13.50 12.30 1.73
N PHE A 116 -13.53 11.46 2.78
CA PHE A 116 -12.46 10.53 3.06
C PHE A 116 -12.58 9.28 2.18
N ILE A 117 -11.49 8.90 1.51
CA ILE A 117 -11.42 7.73 0.63
C ILE A 117 -10.21 6.90 1.02
N GLY A 118 -10.41 5.65 1.39
CA GLY A 118 -9.31 4.70 1.57
C GLY A 118 -8.78 4.25 0.22
N ALA A 119 -7.45 4.27 0.05
CA ALA A 119 -6.81 3.75 -1.14
C ALA A 119 -5.50 3.03 -0.82
N HIS A 120 -5.03 2.19 -1.77
CA HIS A 120 -3.77 1.48 -1.64
C HIS A 120 -3.13 1.29 -3.01
N PRO A 121 -2.03 1.99 -3.32
CA PRO A 121 -1.25 1.75 -4.53
C PRO A 121 -0.46 0.44 -4.39
N MET A 122 -0.70 -0.51 -5.30
CA MET A 122 -0.04 -1.81 -5.31
C MET A 122 1.34 -1.73 -5.97
N ALA A 123 2.19 -0.85 -5.44
CA ALA A 123 3.57 -0.66 -5.88
C ALA A 123 4.45 -0.20 -4.72
N GLY A 124 5.71 -0.62 -4.73
CA GLY A 124 6.68 -0.28 -3.70
C GLY A 124 8.09 -0.71 -4.10
N LYS A 125 9.05 -0.34 -3.27
CA LYS A 125 10.47 -0.76 -3.36
C LYS A 125 10.92 -1.15 -1.95
N GLU A 126 11.97 -1.93 -1.84
CA GLU A 126 12.58 -2.34 -0.57
C GLU A 126 13.30 -1.18 0.15
N LYS A 127 13.49 -0.03 -0.53
CA LYS A 127 14.10 1.18 0.03
C LYS A 127 13.06 2.23 0.37
N ASN A 128 13.37 3.12 1.30
CA ASN A 128 12.47 4.16 1.80
C ASN A 128 13.03 5.57 1.55
N GLY A 129 12.15 6.58 1.67
CA GLY A 129 12.50 7.99 1.58
C GLY A 129 12.30 8.60 0.20
N ILE A 130 12.44 9.93 0.14
CA ILE A 130 12.21 10.71 -1.08
C ILE A 130 13.29 10.45 -2.16
N THR A 131 14.49 10.10 -1.77
CA THR A 131 15.61 9.89 -2.71
C THR A 131 15.43 8.69 -3.65
N VAL A 132 14.51 7.77 -3.32
CA VAL A 132 14.17 6.61 -4.14
C VAL A 132 12.77 6.69 -4.73
N ALA A 133 12.05 7.81 -4.49
CA ALA A 133 10.76 8.09 -5.09
C ALA A 133 10.90 8.26 -6.61
N ASP A 134 9.85 7.85 -7.34
CA ASP A 134 9.88 7.76 -8.78
C ASP A 134 8.49 8.09 -9.35
N ALA A 135 8.42 9.06 -10.26
CA ALA A 135 7.17 9.46 -10.91
C ALA A 135 6.51 8.33 -11.71
N ASP A 136 7.28 7.33 -12.10
CA ASP A 136 6.82 6.21 -12.92
C ASP A 136 6.58 4.92 -12.10
N LEU A 137 6.69 5.00 -10.76
CA LEU A 137 6.50 3.85 -9.85
C LEU A 137 5.17 3.12 -10.05
N TYR A 138 4.13 3.85 -10.44
CA TYR A 138 2.75 3.34 -10.53
C TYR A 138 2.34 2.85 -11.91
N LYS A 139 3.21 2.94 -12.92
CA LYS A 139 2.91 2.48 -14.27
C LYS A 139 2.67 0.97 -14.31
N GLY A 140 1.51 0.59 -14.81
CA GLY A 140 1.07 -0.80 -14.88
C GLY A 140 0.54 -1.39 -13.56
N ALA A 141 0.72 -0.70 -12.43
CA ALA A 141 0.26 -1.19 -11.12
C ALA A 141 -1.26 -1.11 -10.96
N SER A 142 -1.77 -1.79 -9.93
CA SER A 142 -3.16 -1.68 -9.50
C SER A 142 -3.32 -0.61 -8.41
N PHE A 143 -4.46 0.10 -8.43
CA PHE A 143 -4.88 1.02 -7.39
C PHE A 143 -6.17 0.52 -6.75
N LEU A 144 -6.10 0.13 -5.50
CA LEU A 144 -7.26 -0.35 -4.75
C LEU A 144 -7.93 0.83 -4.07
N ILE A 145 -9.27 0.92 -4.17
CA ILE A 145 -10.06 1.98 -3.52
C ILE A 145 -11.14 1.34 -2.67
N THR A 146 -11.29 1.81 -1.45
CA THR A 146 -12.29 1.33 -0.48
C THR A 146 -13.23 2.47 -0.09
N PRO A 147 -14.21 2.80 -0.95
CA PRO A 147 -15.21 3.80 -0.61
C PRO A 147 -16.12 3.30 0.51
N THR A 148 -16.75 4.24 1.22
CA THR A 148 -17.85 3.97 2.15
C THR A 148 -19.18 4.40 1.54
N ASP A 149 -20.29 4.12 2.23
CA ASP A 149 -21.63 4.58 1.79
C ASP A 149 -21.76 6.11 1.79
N GLU A 150 -20.87 6.81 2.54
CA GLU A 150 -20.82 8.27 2.61
C GLU A 150 -19.88 8.90 1.56
N THR A 151 -19.16 8.08 0.79
CA THR A 151 -18.21 8.58 -0.20
C THR A 151 -18.96 9.28 -1.35
N ASP A 152 -18.63 10.55 -1.58
CA ASP A 152 -19.17 11.33 -2.70
C ASP A 152 -18.77 10.72 -4.04
N LYS A 153 -19.72 10.59 -4.96
CA LYS A 153 -19.51 9.93 -6.26
C LYS A 153 -18.57 10.73 -7.16
N ASP A 154 -18.71 12.07 -7.17
CA ASP A 154 -17.86 12.91 -8.00
C ASP A 154 -16.41 12.90 -7.46
N ALA A 155 -16.24 12.88 -6.12
CA ALA A 155 -14.93 12.71 -5.48
C ALA A 155 -14.30 11.36 -5.86
N LEU A 156 -15.05 10.26 -5.82
CA LEU A 156 -14.58 8.93 -6.20
C LEU A 156 -14.14 8.90 -7.68
N GLU A 157 -14.96 9.42 -8.58
CA GLU A 157 -14.62 9.47 -10.02
C GLU A 157 -13.40 10.35 -10.29
N TYR A 158 -13.23 11.45 -9.53
CA TYR A 158 -12.04 12.28 -9.66
C TYR A 158 -10.77 11.54 -9.21
N ILE A 159 -10.81 10.81 -8.10
CA ILE A 159 -9.66 9.99 -7.64
C ILE A 159 -9.33 8.88 -8.64
N LYS A 160 -10.32 8.24 -9.24
CA LYS A 160 -10.10 7.27 -10.33
C LYS A 160 -9.44 7.91 -11.55
N TYR A 161 -9.87 9.13 -11.92
CA TYR A 161 -9.24 9.89 -12.99
C TYR A 161 -7.77 10.19 -12.68
N LEU A 162 -7.45 10.69 -11.48
CA LEU A 162 -6.06 10.95 -11.08
C LEU A 162 -5.22 9.66 -11.08
N ALA A 163 -5.76 8.56 -10.57
CA ALA A 163 -5.09 7.26 -10.58
C ALA A 163 -4.71 6.84 -12.01
N LYS A 164 -5.62 7.00 -12.98
CA LYS A 164 -5.30 6.74 -14.39
C LYS A 164 -4.23 7.68 -14.94
N LYS A 165 -4.28 8.96 -14.59
CA LYS A 165 -3.27 9.95 -15.03
C LYS A 165 -1.88 9.62 -14.53
N VAL A 166 -1.72 9.15 -13.28
CA VAL A 166 -0.42 8.79 -12.72
C VAL A 166 0.07 7.40 -13.13
N GLY A 167 -0.68 6.67 -13.95
CA GLY A 167 -0.21 5.47 -14.64
C GLY A 167 -0.74 4.15 -14.11
N PHE A 168 -1.67 4.14 -13.15
CA PHE A 168 -2.30 2.87 -12.73
C PHE A 168 -3.10 2.24 -13.87
N GLU A 169 -2.81 0.98 -14.17
CA GLU A 169 -3.52 0.23 -15.21
C GLU A 169 -4.87 -0.30 -14.70
N ASN A 170 -4.90 -0.83 -13.49
CA ASN A 170 -6.08 -1.42 -12.89
C ASN A 170 -6.59 -0.58 -11.72
N ILE A 171 -7.89 -0.27 -11.72
CA ILE A 171 -8.56 0.35 -10.57
C ILE A 171 -9.57 -0.66 -10.03
N VAL A 172 -9.36 -1.08 -8.78
CA VAL A 172 -10.21 -2.07 -8.10
C VAL A 172 -10.99 -1.39 -6.99
N ILE A 173 -12.31 -1.41 -7.10
CA ILE A 173 -13.21 -0.94 -6.03
C ILE A 173 -13.56 -2.14 -5.15
N THR A 174 -13.34 -2.03 -3.86
CA THR A 174 -13.58 -3.11 -2.90
C THR A 174 -13.98 -2.56 -1.53
N THR A 175 -14.40 -3.42 -0.61
CA THR A 175 -14.63 -3.02 0.79
C THR A 175 -13.33 -3.06 1.58
N ASP A 176 -13.25 -2.28 2.67
CA ASP A 176 -12.14 -2.29 3.62
C ASP A 176 -11.81 -3.71 4.12
N LYS A 177 -12.85 -4.48 4.46
CA LYS A 177 -12.74 -5.86 4.94
C LYS A 177 -12.19 -6.80 3.87
N ASN A 178 -12.70 -6.72 2.63
CA ASN A 178 -12.22 -7.58 1.54
C ASN A 178 -10.80 -7.19 1.12
N HIS A 179 -10.49 -5.89 1.10
CA HIS A 179 -9.13 -5.39 0.88
C HIS A 179 -8.15 -6.06 1.84
N ASP A 180 -8.36 -5.92 3.16
CA ASP A 180 -7.43 -6.44 4.16
C ASP A 180 -7.31 -7.95 4.11
N LYS A 181 -8.40 -8.67 3.81
CA LYS A 181 -8.38 -10.12 3.59
C LYS A 181 -7.49 -10.49 2.40
N MET A 182 -7.63 -9.82 1.27
CA MET A 182 -6.84 -10.12 0.07
C MET A 182 -5.38 -9.73 0.25
N ILE A 183 -5.10 -8.56 0.83
CA ILE A 183 -3.73 -8.11 1.11
C ILE A 183 -3.03 -9.04 2.13
N THR A 184 -3.75 -9.60 3.07
CA THR A 184 -3.19 -10.63 3.96
C THR A 184 -2.64 -11.81 3.17
N TYR A 185 -3.39 -12.32 2.20
CA TYR A 185 -2.98 -13.46 1.38
C TYR A 185 -1.89 -13.11 0.37
N THR A 186 -2.05 -11.99 -0.36
CA THR A 186 -1.18 -11.65 -1.50
C THR A 186 0.10 -10.91 -1.12
N SER A 187 0.16 -10.32 0.07
CA SER A 187 1.29 -9.49 0.52
C SER A 187 1.79 -9.88 1.91
N GLN A 188 0.95 -9.78 2.97
CA GLN A 188 1.44 -9.94 4.33
C GLN A 188 1.95 -11.36 4.61
N LEU A 189 1.23 -12.40 4.18
CA LEU A 189 1.64 -13.78 4.36
C LEU A 189 2.96 -14.11 3.63
N PRO A 190 3.16 -13.75 2.34
CA PRO A 190 4.44 -13.91 1.67
C PRO A 190 5.63 -13.28 2.42
N HIS A 191 5.45 -12.07 2.98
CA HIS A 191 6.50 -11.44 3.78
C HIS A 191 6.79 -12.20 5.08
N ILE A 192 5.76 -12.68 5.78
CA ILE A 192 5.94 -13.52 6.99
C ILE A 192 6.64 -14.83 6.65
N MET A 193 6.26 -15.47 5.55
CA MET A 193 6.92 -16.69 5.08
C MET A 193 8.41 -16.45 4.80
N SER A 194 8.73 -15.37 4.12
CA SER A 194 10.10 -14.97 3.82
C SER A 194 10.91 -14.69 5.11
N VAL A 195 10.33 -13.92 6.05
CA VAL A 195 10.96 -13.66 7.36
C VAL A 195 11.18 -14.97 8.13
N ALA A 196 10.16 -15.83 8.23
CA ALA A 196 10.29 -17.13 8.91
C ALA A 196 11.34 -18.03 8.25
N TYR A 197 11.48 -17.94 6.92
CA TYR A 197 12.46 -18.72 6.17
C TYR A 197 13.89 -18.29 6.47
N VAL A 198 14.19 -16.98 6.52
CA VAL A 198 15.55 -16.49 6.82
C VAL A 198 15.93 -16.60 8.30
N LEU A 199 14.97 -16.75 9.19
CA LEU A 199 15.21 -16.95 10.64
C LEU A 199 15.66 -18.38 10.99
N GLN A 200 15.72 -19.31 10.04
CA GLN A 200 16.18 -20.67 10.30
C GLN A 200 17.72 -20.73 10.42
N ASP A 201 18.21 -21.60 11.29
CA ASP A 201 19.64 -21.80 11.54
C ASP A 201 20.48 -22.11 10.27
N SER A 202 19.86 -22.75 9.30
CA SER A 202 20.49 -23.10 8.02
C SER A 202 20.81 -21.86 7.15
N HIS A 203 20.14 -20.73 7.38
CA HIS A 203 20.29 -19.55 6.53
C HIS A 203 21.73 -19.04 6.49
N SER A 204 22.41 -18.98 7.63
CA SER A 204 23.83 -18.54 7.70
C SER A 204 24.86 -19.56 7.19
N LYS A 205 24.40 -20.77 6.81
CA LYS A 205 25.26 -21.91 6.43
C LYS A 205 25.07 -22.35 4.98
N CYS A 206 24.24 -21.63 4.20
CA CYS A 206 23.86 -22.06 2.85
C CYS A 206 24.65 -21.35 1.72
N ASP A 207 25.78 -20.73 2.02
CA ASP A 207 26.59 -20.09 0.99
C ASP A 207 27.08 -21.13 -0.05
N GLY A 208 26.90 -20.80 -1.33
CA GLY A 208 27.20 -21.70 -2.44
C GLY A 208 26.13 -22.76 -2.74
N TYR A 209 25.11 -22.93 -1.89
CA TYR A 209 24.02 -23.91 -2.07
C TYR A 209 22.70 -23.32 -2.59
N TYR A 210 22.66 -22.06 -2.99
CA TYR A 210 21.42 -21.37 -3.39
C TYR A 210 21.34 -21.06 -4.87
N ALA A 211 20.11 -21.03 -5.39
CA ALA A 211 19.77 -20.63 -6.74
C ALA A 211 18.57 -19.67 -6.75
N GLY A 212 17.89 -19.51 -7.89
CA GLY A 212 16.79 -18.55 -8.08
C GLY A 212 15.68 -18.68 -7.05
N SER A 213 15.18 -19.89 -6.79
CA SER A 213 14.10 -20.12 -5.82
C SER A 213 14.41 -19.64 -4.41
N PHE A 214 15.65 -19.82 -3.94
CA PHE A 214 16.07 -19.29 -2.65
C PHE A 214 16.04 -17.74 -2.63
N LYS A 215 16.60 -17.11 -3.68
CA LYS A 215 16.63 -15.65 -3.82
C LYS A 215 15.22 -15.06 -3.87
N ASP A 216 14.33 -15.68 -4.63
CA ASP A 216 12.94 -15.26 -4.75
C ASP A 216 12.22 -15.35 -3.40
N MET A 217 12.40 -16.43 -2.65
CA MET A 217 11.78 -16.64 -1.34
C MET A 217 12.33 -15.73 -0.25
N THR A 218 13.60 -15.31 -0.32
CA THR A 218 14.25 -14.50 0.72
C THR A 218 14.19 -12.99 0.43
N ARG A 219 13.97 -12.59 -0.81
CA ARG A 219 14.02 -11.19 -1.25
C ARG A 219 13.17 -10.26 -0.41
N VAL A 220 11.93 -10.64 -0.12
CA VAL A 220 10.98 -9.80 0.64
C VAL A 220 11.13 -9.91 2.15
N ALA A 221 12.19 -10.57 2.67
CA ALA A 221 12.54 -10.54 4.10
C ALA A 221 13.26 -9.25 4.50
N ASP A 222 13.83 -8.48 3.54
CA ASP A 222 14.39 -7.15 3.80
C ASP A 222 13.26 -6.12 3.91
N ILE A 223 12.69 -6.03 5.11
CA ILE A 223 11.50 -5.23 5.38
C ILE A 223 11.78 -4.06 6.34
N ASN A 224 11.07 -2.96 6.16
CA ASN A 224 11.04 -1.88 7.14
C ASN A 224 10.29 -2.34 8.40
N SER A 225 11.03 -2.67 9.46
CA SER A 225 10.47 -3.23 10.70
C SER A 225 9.41 -2.33 11.36
N ALA A 226 9.59 -1.00 11.31
CA ALA A 226 8.63 -0.05 11.90
C ALA A 226 7.30 -0.07 11.16
N LEU A 227 7.31 -0.02 9.82
CA LEU A 227 6.10 -0.09 9.00
C LEU A 227 5.41 -1.45 9.14
N TRP A 228 6.16 -2.54 8.94
CA TRP A 228 5.56 -3.87 8.90
C TRP A 228 5.02 -4.33 10.26
N THR A 229 5.63 -3.89 11.37
CA THR A 229 5.05 -4.09 12.70
C THR A 229 3.65 -3.49 12.80
N GLN A 230 3.45 -2.25 12.33
CA GLN A 230 2.13 -1.62 12.33
C GLN A 230 1.14 -2.34 11.40
N LEU A 231 1.56 -2.71 10.19
CA LEU A 231 0.73 -3.44 9.24
C LEU A 231 0.24 -4.78 9.82
N PHE A 232 1.13 -5.56 10.41
CA PHE A 232 0.79 -6.86 10.99
C PHE A 232 -0.10 -6.73 12.22
N LYS A 233 0.24 -5.85 13.17
CA LYS A 233 -0.51 -5.66 14.41
C LYS A 233 -1.92 -5.12 14.16
N ASN A 234 -2.07 -4.18 13.22
CA ASN A 234 -3.36 -3.57 12.92
C ASN A 234 -4.24 -4.41 11.98
N ASN A 235 -3.74 -5.56 11.48
CA ASN A 235 -4.51 -6.57 10.74
C ASN A 235 -4.39 -7.98 11.38
N LYS A 236 -4.06 -8.04 12.67
CA LYS A 236 -3.68 -9.27 13.37
C LYS A 236 -4.69 -10.41 13.25
N ASP A 237 -6.00 -10.13 13.38
CA ASP A 237 -7.04 -11.16 13.43
C ASP A 237 -7.19 -11.87 12.07
N THR A 238 -7.04 -11.14 10.96
CA THR A 238 -7.05 -11.71 9.61
C THR A 238 -5.76 -12.45 9.33
N LEU A 239 -4.64 -11.86 9.73
CA LEU A 239 -3.30 -12.39 9.48
C LEU A 239 -3.04 -13.70 10.25
N THR A 240 -3.39 -13.78 11.54
CA THR A 240 -3.21 -15.00 12.35
C THR A 240 -4.01 -16.17 11.78
N LYS A 241 -5.27 -15.93 11.35
CA LYS A 241 -6.07 -16.98 10.69
C LYS A 241 -5.39 -17.49 9.42
N GLN A 242 -4.85 -16.59 8.61
CA GLN A 242 -4.18 -16.96 7.36
C GLN A 242 -2.87 -17.74 7.63
N ILE A 243 -2.14 -17.36 8.68
CA ILE A 243 -0.96 -18.12 9.14
C ILE A 243 -1.37 -19.53 9.56
N ASP A 244 -2.44 -19.67 10.35
CA ASP A 244 -2.92 -20.99 10.81
C ASP A 244 -3.33 -21.88 9.62
N GLU A 245 -3.98 -21.32 8.61
CA GLU A 245 -4.32 -22.05 7.37
C GLU A 245 -3.07 -22.49 6.59
N TYR A 246 -2.08 -21.62 6.53
CA TYR A 246 -0.80 -21.94 5.88
C TYR A 246 -0.03 -23.04 6.63
N VAL A 247 0.02 -22.97 7.97
CA VAL A 247 0.63 -24.00 8.82
C VAL A 247 -0.05 -25.36 8.61
N LYS A 248 -1.39 -25.40 8.57
CA LYS A 248 -2.13 -26.65 8.25
C LYS A 248 -1.75 -27.21 6.88
N SER A 249 -1.53 -26.36 5.90
CA SER A 249 -1.09 -26.78 4.57
C SER A 249 0.32 -27.38 4.59
N LEU A 250 1.25 -26.79 5.35
CA LEU A 250 2.59 -27.35 5.57
C LEU A 250 2.55 -28.70 6.30
N GLU A 251 1.71 -28.83 7.34
CA GLU A 251 1.52 -30.10 8.07
C GLU A 251 0.93 -31.18 7.17
N LEU A 252 0.01 -30.83 6.26
CA LEU A 252 -0.53 -31.75 5.27
C LEU A 252 0.56 -32.26 4.32
N ILE A 253 1.37 -31.35 3.76
CA ILE A 253 2.49 -31.68 2.87
C ILE A 253 3.47 -32.59 3.63
N LYS A 254 3.87 -32.24 4.85
CA LYS A 254 4.76 -33.03 5.70
C LYS A 254 4.21 -34.44 5.93
N ARG A 255 2.91 -34.58 6.19
CA ARG A 255 2.26 -35.87 6.35
C ARG A 255 2.36 -36.73 5.08
N TYR A 256 2.10 -36.13 3.91
CA TYR A 256 2.17 -36.84 2.63
C TYR A 256 3.59 -37.19 2.20
N ILE A 257 4.60 -36.43 2.59
CA ILE A 257 6.03 -36.78 2.41
C ILE A 257 6.36 -38.07 3.18
N ASN A 258 5.70 -38.32 4.33
CA ASN A 258 5.93 -39.50 5.16
C ASN A 258 4.94 -40.66 4.90
N SER A 259 4.06 -40.55 3.89
CA SER A 259 3.16 -41.63 3.46
C SER A 259 3.76 -42.42 2.31
N ASP A 260 3.38 -43.68 2.19
CA ASP A 260 3.80 -44.56 1.08
C ASP A 260 2.85 -44.51 -0.12
N GLY A 261 1.82 -43.67 -0.06
CA GLY A 261 0.79 -43.54 -1.10
C GLY A 261 1.06 -42.47 -2.16
N ASP A 262 0.13 -42.32 -3.09
CA ASP A 262 0.20 -41.33 -4.19
C ASP A 262 -0.29 -39.92 -3.80
N GLU A 263 -0.69 -39.69 -2.54
CA GLU A 263 -1.32 -38.42 -2.10
C GLU A 263 -0.43 -37.21 -2.33
N LEU A 264 0.89 -37.36 -2.12
CA LEU A 264 1.84 -36.25 -2.40
C LEU A 264 1.85 -35.91 -3.88
N LYS A 265 1.91 -36.91 -4.77
CA LYS A 265 1.90 -36.71 -6.22
C LYS A 265 0.62 -36.04 -6.69
N GLU A 266 -0.52 -36.46 -6.16
CA GLU A 266 -1.83 -35.85 -6.45
C GLU A 266 -1.91 -34.39 -5.99
N LEU A 267 -1.40 -34.10 -4.77
CA LEU A 267 -1.36 -32.73 -4.23
C LEU A 267 -0.48 -31.82 -5.10
N LEU A 268 0.70 -32.28 -5.51
CA LEU A 268 1.60 -31.53 -6.37
C LEU A 268 0.99 -31.28 -7.77
N ALA A 269 0.30 -32.28 -8.33
CA ALA A 269 -0.42 -32.12 -9.60
C ALA A 269 -1.57 -31.12 -9.49
N LYS A 270 -2.30 -31.11 -8.35
CA LYS A 270 -3.33 -30.10 -8.08
C LYS A 270 -2.73 -28.69 -7.98
N SER A 271 -1.62 -28.52 -7.26
CA SER A 271 -0.92 -27.24 -7.14
C SER A 271 -0.50 -26.70 -8.50
N LYS A 272 0.08 -27.56 -9.37
CA LYS A 272 0.44 -27.21 -10.74
C LYS A 272 -0.76 -26.67 -11.52
N LYS A 273 -1.89 -27.36 -11.51
CA LYS A 273 -3.12 -26.93 -12.20
C LYS A 273 -3.63 -25.58 -11.71
N LEU A 274 -3.56 -25.33 -10.39
CA LEU A 274 -3.96 -24.03 -9.82
C LEU A 274 -3.03 -22.90 -10.27
N LYS A 275 -1.73 -23.18 -10.42
CA LYS A 275 -0.77 -22.19 -10.92
C LYS A 275 -0.96 -21.93 -12.41
N GLU A 276 -1.20 -22.94 -13.22
CA GLU A 276 -1.51 -22.81 -14.64
C GLU A 276 -2.79 -21.95 -14.83
N TRP A 277 -3.86 -22.25 -14.08
CA TRP A 277 -5.07 -21.43 -14.09
C TRP A 277 -4.80 -19.97 -13.72
N GLN A 278 -3.96 -19.72 -12.70
CA GLN A 278 -3.59 -18.36 -12.30
C GLN A 278 -2.87 -17.62 -13.43
N ASP A 279 -1.92 -18.26 -14.10
CA ASP A 279 -1.15 -17.65 -15.20
C ASP A 279 -2.02 -17.33 -16.42
N GLU A 280 -3.06 -18.11 -16.68
CA GLU A 280 -4.03 -17.88 -17.75
C GLU A 280 -5.03 -16.76 -17.43
N ASN A 281 -5.36 -16.54 -16.16
CA ASN A 281 -6.46 -15.66 -15.75
C ASN A 281 -6.00 -14.33 -15.10
N TYR A 282 -4.79 -14.27 -14.56
CA TYR A 282 -4.27 -13.05 -13.95
C TYR A 282 -3.36 -12.30 -14.93
N LYS A 283 -3.59 -11.00 -15.05
CA LYS A 283 -2.67 -10.09 -15.75
C LYS A 283 -1.73 -9.49 -14.71
N TYR A 284 -0.45 -9.80 -14.82
CA TYR A 284 0.61 -9.26 -13.96
C TYR A 284 1.21 -8.00 -14.57
#